data_e47da1c887b6352f7a7976d3f018ff7d
#
_entry.id   e47da1c887b6352f7a7976d3f018ff7d
#
_cell.length_a   1.000
_cell.length_b   1.000
_cell.length_c   1.000
_cell.angle_alpha   90.00
_cell.angle_beta   90.00
_cell.angle_gamma   90.00
#
_symmetry.space_group_name_H-M   'P 1'
#
loop_
_entity.id
_entity.type
_entity.pdbx_description
1 polymer ?
#
loop_
_entity_poly.entity_id
_entity_poly.type
_entity_poly.pdbx_seq_one_letter_code
_entity_poly.pdbx_strand_id
1 'polypeptide(L)'
;MIDLRSDTLTQPTPAMREAIANAAVGDEQKREDPTVNELERRGAEFLGHEEAVFLPTATMANQIALQILGRPGDALLVERHAHIMLSELGGPAAHSGLLTIGLEGTKGRFSPDQVVSEIRDRTSVHVAPTRIVAVENTHNSAGGRVWPLEEIDAIVATCREHELAVHLDGARLVNAAVACGVPAARIGGGFDTVTLCFSKALGCPLGALIAGSHELMQSARRGKHFFGGAMRQAGIVAAAALYALDHHVDRIADDHARARRLAEGLTEAGVDVDLEQVETNFVQIDVGPDRAGAIDRMKEHGVLVSTTVHPTVVRAVTHLDVSDDDIETAIAAIPEAVTRTGAPAGR
;
A
#
# COMPACT_ATOMS: atom_id res chain seq x y z
N MET A 1 -13.42 21.50 6.30
CA MET A 1 -12.77 20.44 7.12
C MET A 1 -11.79 19.73 6.22
N ILE A 2 -10.54 19.73 6.59
CA ILE A 2 -9.44 19.14 5.82
C ILE A 2 -9.28 17.70 6.29
N ASP A 3 -9.44 16.72 5.38
CA ASP A 3 -9.40 15.31 5.75
C ASP A 3 -8.05 14.69 5.35
N LEU A 4 -7.14 14.60 6.32
CA LEU A 4 -5.81 14.00 6.17
C LEU A 4 -5.73 12.59 6.80
N ARG A 5 -6.85 11.90 7.01
CA ARG A 5 -6.85 10.59 7.66
C ARG A 5 -6.22 9.51 6.80
N SER A 6 -6.52 9.49 5.49
CA SER A 6 -6.04 8.45 4.58
C SER A 6 -6.30 8.83 3.11
N ASP A 7 -5.41 8.38 2.22
CA ASP A 7 -5.62 8.40 0.78
C ASP A 7 -6.71 7.43 0.28
N THR A 8 -7.24 6.57 1.14
CA THR A 8 -8.41 5.72 0.85
C THR A 8 -9.73 6.47 0.82
N LEU A 9 -9.73 7.76 1.16
CA LEU A 9 -10.91 8.62 1.19
C LEU A 9 -11.10 9.42 -0.11
N THR A 10 -10.13 9.33 -1.02
CA THR A 10 -10.14 10.02 -2.32
C THR A 10 -11.42 9.74 -3.09
N GLN A 11 -11.93 10.80 -3.72
CA GLN A 11 -13.14 10.73 -4.53
C GLN A 11 -12.79 10.68 -6.03
N PRO A 12 -13.49 9.85 -6.82
CA PRO A 12 -13.33 9.89 -8.26
C PRO A 12 -13.62 11.28 -8.84
N THR A 13 -12.66 11.83 -9.58
CA THR A 13 -12.82 13.14 -10.24
C THR A 13 -13.99 13.16 -11.23
N PRO A 14 -14.52 14.34 -11.60
CA PRO A 14 -15.58 14.42 -12.63
C PRO A 14 -15.19 13.73 -13.93
N ALA A 15 -13.95 13.87 -14.42
CA ALA A 15 -13.48 13.23 -15.64
C ALA A 15 -13.34 11.70 -15.46
N MET A 16 -12.90 11.20 -14.32
CA MET A 16 -12.90 9.77 -14.01
C MET A 16 -14.33 9.21 -13.98
N ARG A 17 -15.31 9.95 -13.41
CA ARG A 17 -16.73 9.55 -13.41
C ARG A 17 -17.30 9.49 -14.83
N GLU A 18 -16.89 10.39 -15.71
CA GLU A 18 -17.26 10.36 -17.12
C GLU A 18 -16.67 9.12 -17.82
N ALA A 19 -15.40 8.79 -17.56
CA ALA A 19 -14.78 7.57 -18.07
C ALA A 19 -15.53 6.30 -17.60
N ILE A 20 -15.92 6.25 -16.31
CA ILE A 20 -16.75 5.17 -15.75
C ILE A 20 -18.10 5.05 -16.49
N ALA A 21 -18.79 6.18 -16.72
CA ALA A 21 -20.12 6.20 -17.32
C ALA A 21 -20.12 5.76 -18.80
N ASN A 22 -19.01 6.00 -19.50
CA ASN A 22 -18.86 5.70 -20.93
C ASN A 22 -18.07 4.42 -21.21
N ALA A 23 -17.75 3.62 -20.17
CA ALA A 23 -16.97 2.40 -20.33
C ALA A 23 -17.61 1.38 -21.26
N ALA A 24 -16.85 0.85 -22.20
CA ALA A 24 -17.26 -0.31 -22.97
C ALA A 24 -17.21 -1.55 -22.06
N VAL A 25 -18.25 -2.36 -22.05
CA VAL A 25 -18.40 -3.50 -21.15
C VAL A 25 -18.72 -4.81 -21.87
N GLY A 26 -18.39 -5.92 -21.22
CA GLY A 26 -18.71 -7.27 -21.64
C GLY A 26 -18.68 -8.22 -20.44
N ASP A 27 -18.78 -9.53 -20.67
CA ASP A 27 -18.68 -10.52 -19.57
C ASP A 27 -17.20 -10.78 -19.21
N GLU A 28 -16.75 -10.22 -18.10
CA GLU A 28 -15.38 -10.39 -17.59
C GLU A 28 -15.03 -11.87 -17.40
N GLN A 29 -15.96 -12.69 -16.91
CA GLN A 29 -15.69 -14.11 -16.66
C GLN A 29 -15.43 -14.91 -17.94
N LYS A 30 -15.87 -14.40 -19.09
CA LYS A 30 -15.57 -14.96 -20.42
C LYS A 30 -14.42 -14.25 -21.12
N ARG A 31 -13.80 -13.26 -20.47
CA ARG A 31 -12.79 -12.38 -21.06
C ARG A 31 -13.30 -11.57 -22.26
N GLU A 32 -14.58 -11.25 -22.24
CA GLU A 32 -15.25 -10.49 -23.28
C GLU A 32 -15.39 -8.99 -22.93
N ASP A 33 -15.05 -8.58 -21.68
CA ASP A 33 -15.05 -7.17 -21.28
C ASP A 33 -13.79 -6.45 -21.81
N PRO A 34 -13.95 -5.55 -22.81
CA PRO A 34 -12.80 -4.96 -23.47
C PRO A 34 -12.01 -4.01 -22.54
N THR A 35 -12.70 -3.33 -21.61
CA THR A 35 -12.07 -2.39 -20.69
C THR A 35 -11.26 -3.12 -19.62
N VAL A 36 -11.77 -4.24 -19.09
CA VAL A 36 -11.02 -5.11 -18.18
C VAL A 36 -9.80 -5.70 -18.87
N ASN A 37 -9.97 -6.23 -20.09
CA ASN A 37 -8.87 -6.83 -20.84
C ASN A 37 -7.74 -5.82 -21.10
N GLU A 38 -8.09 -4.58 -21.45
CA GLU A 38 -7.12 -3.51 -21.66
C GLU A 38 -6.42 -3.11 -20.35
N LEU A 39 -7.17 -3.01 -19.24
CA LEU A 39 -6.58 -2.75 -17.92
C LEU A 39 -5.60 -3.84 -17.50
N GLU A 40 -5.96 -5.12 -17.67
CA GLU A 40 -5.09 -6.25 -17.33
C GLU A 40 -3.82 -6.24 -18.18
N ARG A 41 -3.93 -5.98 -19.48
CA ARG A 41 -2.78 -5.86 -20.39
C ARG A 41 -1.84 -4.72 -20.00
N ARG A 42 -2.38 -3.51 -19.85
CA ARG A 42 -1.60 -2.32 -19.46
C ARG A 42 -1.04 -2.42 -18.05
N GLY A 43 -1.80 -3.00 -17.14
CA GLY A 43 -1.35 -3.23 -15.78
C GLY A 43 -0.18 -4.21 -15.69
N ALA A 44 -0.19 -5.27 -16.48
CA ALA A 44 0.93 -6.20 -16.58
C ALA A 44 2.21 -5.47 -17.07
N GLU A 45 2.09 -4.70 -18.15
CA GLU A 45 3.18 -3.89 -18.69
C GLU A 45 3.69 -2.86 -17.67
N PHE A 46 2.77 -2.13 -17.01
CA PHE A 46 3.08 -1.13 -15.99
C PHE A 46 3.85 -1.71 -14.79
N LEU A 47 3.55 -2.96 -14.41
CA LEU A 47 4.17 -3.66 -13.28
C LEU A 47 5.38 -4.50 -13.69
N GLY A 48 5.67 -4.64 -14.98
CA GLY A 48 6.81 -5.42 -15.51
C GLY A 48 6.61 -6.92 -15.49
N HIS A 49 5.38 -7.39 -15.74
CA HIS A 49 4.98 -8.80 -15.72
C HIS A 49 4.32 -9.26 -17.02
N GLU A 50 4.19 -10.58 -17.18
CA GLU A 50 3.59 -11.19 -18.37
C GLU A 50 2.07 -11.00 -18.44
N GLU A 51 1.39 -11.09 -17.30
CA GLU A 51 -0.06 -11.01 -17.20
C GLU A 51 -0.49 -10.35 -15.89
N ALA A 52 -1.69 -9.77 -15.86
CA ALA A 52 -2.33 -9.28 -14.65
C ALA A 52 -3.79 -9.73 -14.58
N VAL A 53 -4.35 -9.70 -13.36
CA VAL A 53 -5.77 -9.99 -13.10
C VAL A 53 -6.37 -8.85 -12.31
N PHE A 54 -7.47 -8.27 -12.81
CA PHE A 54 -8.23 -7.24 -12.13
C PHE A 54 -9.10 -7.83 -11.01
N LEU A 55 -9.05 -7.20 -9.84
CA LEU A 55 -9.69 -7.66 -8.59
C LEU A 55 -10.43 -6.51 -7.91
N PRO A 56 -11.47 -6.79 -7.11
CA PRO A 56 -12.18 -5.75 -6.36
C PRO A 56 -11.32 -5.02 -5.34
N THR A 57 -10.41 -5.71 -4.63
CA THR A 57 -9.61 -5.14 -3.53
C THR A 57 -8.17 -5.65 -3.51
N ALA A 58 -7.25 -4.84 -2.98
CA ALA A 58 -5.86 -5.23 -2.78
C ALA A 58 -5.71 -6.35 -1.73
N THR A 59 -6.56 -6.39 -0.69
CA THR A 59 -6.59 -7.50 0.28
C THR A 59 -6.86 -8.83 -0.42
N MET A 60 -7.84 -8.86 -1.34
CA MET A 60 -8.09 -10.08 -2.15
C MET A 60 -6.87 -10.44 -3.01
N ALA A 61 -6.20 -9.45 -3.60
CA ALA A 61 -4.99 -9.67 -4.40
C ALA A 61 -3.87 -10.30 -3.57
N ASN A 62 -3.59 -9.77 -2.37
CA ASN A 62 -2.61 -10.32 -1.45
C ASN A 62 -2.96 -11.75 -1.04
N GLN A 63 -4.22 -12.01 -0.65
CA GLN A 63 -4.63 -13.35 -0.23
C GLN A 63 -4.55 -14.37 -1.39
N ILE A 64 -4.88 -13.98 -2.61
CA ILE A 64 -4.69 -14.81 -3.81
C ILE A 64 -3.20 -15.06 -4.07
N ALA A 65 -2.35 -14.02 -3.98
CA ALA A 65 -0.90 -14.17 -4.15
C ALA A 65 -0.34 -15.23 -3.20
N LEU A 66 -0.67 -15.12 -1.91
CA LEU A 66 -0.21 -16.07 -0.89
C LEU A 66 -0.74 -17.49 -1.13
N GLN A 67 -2.00 -17.62 -1.58
CA GLN A 67 -2.61 -18.92 -1.89
C GLN A 67 -1.95 -19.63 -3.08
N ILE A 68 -1.52 -18.89 -4.11
CA ILE A 68 -0.92 -19.48 -5.31
C ILE A 68 0.58 -19.71 -5.18
N LEU A 69 1.25 -19.00 -4.25
CA LEU A 69 2.69 -19.14 -4.00
C LEU A 69 3.04 -20.18 -2.93
N GLY A 70 2.12 -20.50 -2.03
CA GLY A 70 2.32 -21.43 -0.91
C GLY A 70 1.31 -22.56 -0.88
N ARG A 71 1.49 -23.43 0.11
CA ARG A 71 0.60 -24.54 0.42
C ARG A 71 0.27 -24.55 1.90
N PRO A 72 -0.88 -25.10 2.34
CA PRO A 72 -1.16 -25.30 3.75
C PRO A 72 -0.01 -25.99 4.48
N GLY A 73 0.44 -25.39 5.57
CA GLY A 73 1.58 -25.85 6.36
C GLY A 73 2.92 -25.19 6.02
N ASP A 74 3.01 -24.43 4.93
CA ASP A 74 4.21 -23.65 4.62
C ASP A 74 4.29 -22.38 5.51
N ALA A 75 5.52 -21.82 5.65
CA ALA A 75 5.76 -20.58 6.36
C ALA A 75 5.92 -19.39 5.39
N LEU A 76 5.33 -18.27 5.77
CA LEU A 76 5.45 -16.94 5.16
C LEU A 76 6.30 -16.03 6.07
N LEU A 77 7.36 -15.44 5.53
CA LEU A 77 8.12 -14.37 6.19
C LEU A 77 7.59 -13.02 5.72
N VAL A 78 7.34 -12.12 6.66
CA VAL A 78 6.85 -10.77 6.38
C VAL A 78 7.27 -9.83 7.51
N GLU A 79 7.42 -8.52 7.25
CA GLU A 79 7.67 -7.56 8.32
C GLU A 79 6.49 -7.55 9.31
N ARG A 80 6.79 -7.52 10.62
CA ARG A 80 5.80 -7.72 11.69
C ARG A 80 4.65 -6.71 11.73
N HIS A 81 4.83 -5.52 11.17
CA HIS A 81 3.82 -4.47 11.09
C HIS A 81 3.26 -4.27 9.67
N ALA A 82 3.61 -5.15 8.74
CA ALA A 82 3.07 -5.13 7.38
C ALA A 82 1.55 -5.34 7.37
N HIS A 83 0.88 -4.81 6.35
CA HIS A 83 -0.58 -4.89 6.20
C HIS A 83 -1.09 -6.34 6.19
N ILE A 84 -0.42 -7.23 5.48
CA ILE A 84 -0.72 -8.67 5.44
C ILE A 84 -0.74 -9.29 6.84
N MET A 85 0.15 -8.82 7.73
CA MET A 85 0.27 -9.34 9.10
C MET A 85 -0.79 -8.76 10.04
N LEU A 86 -1.05 -7.44 9.97
CA LEU A 86 -1.87 -6.73 10.95
C LEU A 86 -3.32 -6.47 10.53
N SER A 87 -3.56 -6.28 9.23
CA SER A 87 -4.80 -5.65 8.75
C SER A 87 -5.65 -6.55 7.85
N GLU A 88 -5.30 -7.82 7.69
CA GLU A 88 -6.04 -8.78 6.87
C GLU A 88 -6.64 -9.94 7.67
N LEU A 89 -6.95 -9.70 8.96
CA LEU A 89 -7.71 -10.61 9.86
C LEU A 89 -7.15 -12.05 9.93
N GLY A 90 -5.82 -12.22 9.86
CA GLY A 90 -5.22 -13.55 9.83
C GLY A 90 -5.48 -14.30 8.52
N GLY A 91 -5.74 -13.56 7.43
CA GLY A 91 -6.02 -14.10 6.10
C GLY A 91 -5.03 -15.15 5.61
N PRO A 92 -3.69 -14.96 5.79
CA PRO A 92 -2.71 -15.99 5.39
C PRO A 92 -2.97 -17.36 6.00
N ALA A 93 -3.35 -17.41 7.28
CA ALA A 93 -3.72 -18.65 7.95
C ALA A 93 -5.10 -19.17 7.52
N ALA A 94 -6.09 -18.27 7.45
CA ALA A 94 -7.49 -18.64 7.19
C ALA A 94 -7.72 -19.12 5.75
N HIS A 95 -7.06 -18.49 4.76
CA HIS A 95 -7.29 -18.77 3.35
C HIS A 95 -6.24 -19.69 2.72
N SER A 96 -5.00 -19.61 3.20
CA SER A 96 -3.88 -20.34 2.60
C SER A 96 -3.25 -21.38 3.54
N GLY A 97 -3.67 -21.41 4.82
CA GLY A 97 -3.11 -22.32 5.82
C GLY A 97 -1.63 -22.08 6.14
N LEU A 98 -1.16 -20.84 5.94
CA LEU A 98 0.24 -20.47 6.12
C LEU A 98 0.55 -20.13 7.59
N LEU A 99 1.73 -20.55 8.05
CA LEU A 99 2.33 -20.04 9.28
C LEU A 99 3.01 -18.71 8.99
N THR A 100 2.45 -17.60 9.49
CA THR A 100 3.06 -16.28 9.29
C THR A 100 4.10 -16.02 10.37
N ILE A 101 5.32 -15.65 9.96
CA ILE A 101 6.46 -15.30 10.81
C ILE A 101 6.79 -13.83 10.58
N GLY A 102 6.64 -13.03 11.64
CA GLY A 102 6.94 -11.60 11.61
C GLY A 102 8.43 -11.33 11.83
N LEU A 103 9.09 -10.71 10.85
CA LEU A 103 10.46 -10.22 10.96
C LEU A 103 10.48 -8.87 11.66
N GLU A 104 11.48 -8.65 12.53
CA GLU A 104 11.69 -7.36 13.20
C GLU A 104 12.32 -6.37 12.21
N GLY A 105 11.48 -5.54 11.60
CA GLY A 105 11.92 -4.54 10.62
C GLY A 105 12.43 -3.25 11.29
N THR A 106 13.33 -2.57 10.60
CA THR A 106 13.69 -1.18 10.90
C THR A 106 13.13 -0.28 9.82
N LYS A 107 12.28 0.69 10.18
CA LYS A 107 11.58 1.56 9.22
C LYS A 107 10.72 0.75 8.22
N GLY A 108 10.15 -0.39 8.64
CA GLY A 108 9.35 -1.28 7.80
C GLY A 108 10.14 -2.19 6.87
N ARG A 109 11.47 -2.29 7.03
CA ARG A 109 12.37 -3.06 6.16
C ARG A 109 13.15 -4.09 6.97
N PHE A 110 13.40 -5.24 6.38
CA PHE A 110 14.20 -6.31 6.94
C PHE A 110 15.37 -6.64 6.01
N SER A 111 16.41 -7.29 6.54
CA SER A 111 17.62 -7.60 5.79
C SER A 111 17.58 -9.02 5.16
N PRO A 112 18.43 -9.30 4.15
CA PRO A 112 18.67 -10.65 3.65
C PRO A 112 19.07 -11.63 4.75
N ASP A 113 19.91 -11.23 5.70
CA ASP A 113 20.36 -12.08 6.80
C ASP A 113 19.18 -12.50 7.70
N GLN A 114 18.21 -11.61 7.92
CA GLN A 114 17.00 -11.96 8.66
C GLN A 114 16.15 -12.99 7.89
N VAL A 115 16.05 -12.88 6.56
CA VAL A 115 15.39 -13.90 5.74
C VAL A 115 16.11 -15.24 5.90
N VAL A 116 17.43 -15.27 5.73
CA VAL A 116 18.24 -16.49 5.80
C VAL A 116 18.13 -17.16 7.16
N SER A 117 18.13 -16.37 8.26
CA SER A 117 18.03 -16.91 9.63
C SER A 117 16.71 -17.63 9.92
N GLU A 118 15.63 -17.31 9.17
CA GLU A 118 14.31 -17.93 9.30
C GLU A 118 14.00 -19.01 8.25
N ILE A 119 15.00 -19.37 7.42
CA ILE A 119 14.85 -20.47 6.49
C ILE A 119 14.87 -21.79 7.25
N ARG A 120 13.79 -22.53 7.17
CA ARG A 120 13.61 -23.81 7.85
C ARG A 120 13.83 -24.97 6.90
N ASP A 121 14.39 -26.07 7.44
CA ASP A 121 14.68 -27.29 6.70
C ASP A 121 13.40 -27.87 6.05
N ARG A 122 13.37 -27.87 4.74
CA ARG A 122 12.26 -28.41 3.92
C ARG A 122 12.11 -29.93 3.99
N THR A 123 13.13 -30.63 4.47
CA THR A 123 13.12 -32.10 4.62
C THR A 123 12.59 -32.54 5.98
N SER A 124 12.51 -31.61 6.95
CA SER A 124 12.02 -31.90 8.29
C SER A 124 10.51 -32.14 8.28
N VAL A 125 10.08 -33.20 8.93
CA VAL A 125 8.66 -33.53 9.13
C VAL A 125 8.03 -32.81 10.33
N HIS A 126 8.82 -32.00 11.05
CA HIS A 126 8.41 -31.37 12.31
C HIS A 126 8.23 -29.85 12.21
N VAL A 127 8.72 -29.20 11.18
CA VAL A 127 8.66 -27.74 11.02
C VAL A 127 8.01 -27.32 9.72
N ALA A 128 7.29 -26.22 9.75
CA ALA A 128 6.73 -25.59 8.55
C ALA A 128 7.90 -25.10 7.67
N PRO A 129 8.04 -25.57 6.42
CA PRO A 129 9.10 -25.10 5.56
C PRO A 129 8.86 -23.66 5.12
N THR A 130 9.90 -22.82 5.13
CA THR A 130 9.81 -21.46 4.61
C THR A 130 9.65 -21.50 3.09
N ARG A 131 8.61 -20.82 2.57
CA ARG A 131 8.27 -20.82 1.14
C ARG A 131 8.14 -19.45 0.53
N ILE A 132 7.62 -18.48 1.30
CA ILE A 132 7.24 -17.16 0.76
C ILE A 132 7.91 -16.08 1.61
N VAL A 133 8.40 -15.05 0.95
CA VAL A 133 8.77 -13.77 1.55
C VAL A 133 7.84 -12.72 0.97
N ALA A 134 7.18 -11.92 1.83
CA ALA A 134 6.36 -10.79 1.40
C ALA A 134 7.00 -9.47 1.82
N VAL A 135 7.10 -8.55 0.88
CA VAL A 135 7.58 -7.17 1.05
C VAL A 135 6.41 -6.22 0.87
N GLU A 136 6.29 -5.20 1.72
CA GLU A 136 5.32 -4.11 1.53
C GLU A 136 6.06 -2.82 1.13
N ASN A 137 5.68 -2.22 0.01
CA ASN A 137 6.27 -0.96 -0.49
C ASN A 137 5.20 -0.08 -1.18
N THR A 138 4.94 1.16 -0.68
CA THR A 138 5.53 1.76 0.52
C THR A 138 4.96 1.14 1.79
N HIS A 139 5.75 1.07 2.86
CA HIS A 139 5.33 0.43 4.11
C HIS A 139 4.38 1.34 4.92
N ASN A 140 3.12 0.95 5.04
CA ASN A 140 2.05 1.77 5.63
C ASN A 140 2.30 2.11 7.12
N SER A 141 2.55 1.10 7.94
CA SER A 141 2.72 1.29 9.40
C SER A 141 4.02 2.03 9.74
N ALA A 142 5.04 1.95 8.88
CA ALA A 142 6.28 2.71 9.03
C ALA A 142 6.16 4.17 8.52
N GLY A 143 4.96 4.63 8.14
CA GLY A 143 4.73 6.01 7.71
C GLY A 143 5.02 6.24 6.23
N GLY A 144 4.69 5.29 5.36
CA GLY A 144 4.87 5.43 3.91
C GLY A 144 6.33 5.35 3.45
N ARG A 145 7.19 4.69 4.25
CA ARG A 145 8.61 4.49 3.93
C ARG A 145 8.78 3.70 2.64
N VAL A 146 9.78 4.11 1.87
CA VAL A 146 10.17 3.47 0.62
C VAL A 146 11.35 2.52 0.86
N TRP A 147 11.33 1.37 0.22
CA TRP A 147 12.50 0.50 0.18
C TRP A 147 13.50 1.05 -0.85
N PRO A 148 14.78 1.25 -0.48
CA PRO A 148 15.84 1.50 -1.45
C PRO A 148 15.92 0.38 -2.48
N LEU A 149 16.18 0.73 -3.75
CA LEU A 149 16.18 -0.26 -4.84
C LEU A 149 17.19 -1.38 -4.62
N GLU A 150 18.38 -1.05 -4.10
CA GLU A 150 19.41 -2.02 -3.77
C GLU A 150 19.02 -2.99 -2.66
N GLU A 151 18.24 -2.53 -1.67
CA GLU A 151 17.72 -3.40 -0.60
C GLU A 151 16.66 -4.37 -1.15
N ILE A 152 15.76 -3.88 -2.04
CA ILE A 152 14.78 -4.74 -2.73
C ILE A 152 15.48 -5.79 -3.57
N ASP A 153 16.45 -5.37 -4.39
CA ASP A 153 17.22 -6.27 -5.26
C ASP A 153 17.93 -7.36 -4.43
N ALA A 154 18.50 -6.99 -3.28
CA ALA A 154 19.15 -7.94 -2.36
C ALA A 154 18.16 -8.95 -1.77
N ILE A 155 16.97 -8.53 -1.35
CA ILE A 155 15.91 -9.45 -0.87
C ILE A 155 15.49 -10.41 -1.97
N VAL A 156 15.22 -9.90 -3.18
CA VAL A 156 14.83 -10.72 -4.33
C VAL A 156 15.93 -11.74 -4.68
N ALA A 157 17.19 -11.30 -4.74
CA ALA A 157 18.33 -12.18 -5.02
C ALA A 157 18.45 -13.29 -3.97
N THR A 158 18.35 -12.96 -2.68
CA THR A 158 18.36 -13.94 -1.59
C THR A 158 17.21 -14.94 -1.69
N CYS A 159 16.01 -14.48 -2.02
CA CYS A 159 14.88 -15.36 -2.22
C CYS A 159 15.12 -16.33 -3.39
N ARG A 160 15.69 -15.86 -4.50
CA ARG A 160 16.04 -16.72 -5.67
C ARG A 160 17.11 -17.75 -5.32
N GLU A 161 18.17 -17.36 -4.60
CA GLU A 161 19.24 -18.27 -4.15
C GLU A 161 18.69 -19.42 -3.29
N HIS A 162 17.70 -19.12 -2.45
CA HIS A 162 17.10 -20.08 -1.54
C HIS A 162 15.80 -20.70 -2.05
N GLU A 163 15.45 -20.51 -3.32
CA GLU A 163 14.21 -21.02 -3.95
C GLU A 163 12.94 -20.64 -3.17
N LEU A 164 12.89 -19.42 -2.62
CA LEU A 164 11.71 -18.85 -1.98
C LEU A 164 10.93 -18.05 -3.01
N ALA A 165 9.61 -18.16 -2.97
CA ALA A 165 8.72 -17.27 -3.70
C ALA A 165 8.72 -15.89 -3.04
N VAL A 166 8.63 -14.84 -3.85
CA VAL A 166 8.62 -13.46 -3.34
C VAL A 166 7.40 -12.68 -3.85
N HIS A 167 6.66 -12.10 -2.91
CA HIS A 167 5.46 -11.29 -3.17
C HIS A 167 5.69 -9.83 -2.80
N LEU A 168 5.25 -8.90 -3.65
CA LEU A 168 5.21 -7.48 -3.35
C LEU A 168 3.78 -7.02 -3.07
N ASP A 169 3.47 -6.69 -1.83
CA ASP A 169 2.32 -5.84 -1.53
C ASP A 169 2.67 -4.40 -1.97
N GLY A 170 2.30 -4.10 -3.19
CA GLY A 170 2.50 -2.81 -3.84
C GLY A 170 1.26 -1.92 -3.73
N ALA A 171 0.51 -1.97 -2.62
CA ALA A 171 -0.70 -1.17 -2.45
C ALA A 171 -0.47 0.34 -2.67
N ARG A 172 0.77 0.81 -2.47
CA ARG A 172 1.24 2.17 -2.81
C ARG A 172 2.52 2.15 -3.65
N LEU A 173 2.64 1.18 -4.54
CA LEU A 173 3.81 1.02 -5.39
C LEU A 173 4.07 2.26 -6.26
N VAL A 174 3.01 2.94 -6.72
CA VAL A 174 3.15 4.17 -7.51
C VAL A 174 3.82 5.28 -6.68
N ASN A 175 3.48 5.41 -5.39
CA ASN A 175 4.18 6.33 -4.50
C ASN A 175 5.68 5.98 -4.39
N ALA A 176 6.01 4.71 -4.24
CA ALA A 176 7.41 4.27 -4.20
C ALA A 176 8.14 4.56 -5.53
N ALA A 177 7.51 4.28 -6.66
CA ALA A 177 8.06 4.53 -7.99
C ALA A 177 8.36 6.02 -8.23
N VAL A 178 7.41 6.89 -7.88
CA VAL A 178 7.56 8.35 -7.97
C VAL A 178 8.67 8.84 -7.04
N ALA A 179 8.73 8.37 -5.79
CA ALA A 179 9.76 8.76 -4.84
C ALA A 179 11.17 8.32 -5.27
N CYS A 180 11.29 7.14 -5.89
CA CYS A 180 12.56 6.64 -6.43
C CYS A 180 12.92 7.22 -7.81
N GLY A 181 11.99 7.90 -8.49
CA GLY A 181 12.21 8.41 -9.87
C GLY A 181 12.39 7.29 -10.90
N VAL A 182 11.71 6.15 -10.73
CA VAL A 182 11.81 4.99 -11.62
C VAL A 182 10.42 4.48 -12.03
N PRO A 183 10.30 3.77 -13.17
CA PRO A 183 9.05 3.10 -13.51
C PRO A 183 8.66 2.05 -12.45
N ALA A 184 7.35 1.83 -12.22
CA ALA A 184 6.85 0.81 -11.30
C ALA A 184 7.37 -0.60 -11.66
N ALA A 185 7.56 -0.89 -12.95
CA ALA A 185 8.15 -2.14 -13.46
C ALA A 185 9.57 -2.39 -12.91
N ARG A 186 10.38 -1.34 -12.65
CA ARG A 186 11.73 -1.49 -12.07
C ARG A 186 11.67 -2.06 -10.65
N ILE A 187 10.62 -1.72 -9.91
CA ILE A 187 10.43 -2.22 -8.54
C ILE A 187 9.72 -3.57 -8.57
N GLY A 188 8.64 -3.68 -9.35
CA GLY A 188 7.77 -4.87 -9.36
C GLY A 188 8.34 -6.07 -10.10
N GLY A 189 9.07 -5.87 -11.20
CA GLY A 189 9.46 -6.92 -12.14
C GLY A 189 10.37 -8.03 -11.57
N GLY A 190 10.98 -7.83 -10.41
CA GLY A 190 11.78 -8.86 -9.74
C GLY A 190 10.98 -9.87 -8.91
N PHE A 191 9.73 -9.59 -8.60
CA PHE A 191 8.87 -10.41 -7.74
C PHE A 191 8.13 -11.50 -8.55
N ASP A 192 7.67 -12.57 -7.88
CA ASP A 192 6.81 -13.57 -8.53
C ASP A 192 5.39 -13.06 -8.71
N THR A 193 4.90 -12.29 -7.72
CA THR A 193 3.61 -11.61 -7.80
C THR A 193 3.70 -10.21 -7.20
N VAL A 194 2.95 -9.29 -7.79
CA VAL A 194 2.82 -7.88 -7.34
C VAL A 194 1.35 -7.51 -7.22
N THR A 195 0.97 -6.91 -6.09
CA THR A 195 -0.32 -6.26 -5.93
C THR A 195 -0.21 -4.76 -6.19
N LEU A 196 -1.15 -4.18 -6.93
CA LEU A 196 -1.35 -2.72 -7.07
C LEU A 196 -2.76 -2.34 -6.64
N CYS A 197 -2.91 -1.31 -5.79
CA CYS A 197 -4.21 -0.79 -5.38
C CYS A 197 -4.55 0.52 -6.11
N PHE A 198 -5.76 0.60 -6.67
CA PHE A 198 -6.24 1.81 -7.33
C PHE A 198 -7.07 2.72 -6.42
N SER A 199 -7.65 2.19 -5.33
CA SER A 199 -8.55 2.91 -4.44
C SER A 199 -7.82 3.65 -3.30
N LYS A 200 -6.68 4.27 -3.61
CA LYS A 200 -5.86 5.10 -2.71
C LYS A 200 -5.46 6.37 -3.46
N ALA A 201 -4.18 6.72 -3.48
CA ALA A 201 -3.67 7.92 -4.15
C ALA A 201 -4.09 8.04 -5.64
N LEU A 202 -4.37 6.93 -6.30
CA LEU A 202 -4.88 6.90 -7.67
C LEU A 202 -6.35 7.32 -7.82
N GLY A 203 -7.11 7.46 -6.72
CA GLY A 203 -8.43 8.07 -6.69
C GLY A 203 -9.58 7.24 -7.24
N CYS A 204 -9.36 5.94 -7.53
CA CYS A 204 -10.44 5.08 -8.02
C CYS A 204 -11.38 4.66 -6.88
N PRO A 205 -12.67 4.42 -7.16
CA PRO A 205 -13.64 4.05 -6.14
C PRO A 205 -13.40 2.66 -5.55
N LEU A 206 -12.80 1.76 -6.33
CA LEU A 206 -12.38 0.42 -5.96
C LEU A 206 -11.40 -0.13 -7.00
N GLY A 207 -10.81 -1.28 -6.70
CA GLY A 207 -10.03 -2.04 -7.66
C GLY A 207 -8.57 -2.22 -7.28
N ALA A 208 -8.05 -3.35 -7.69
CA ALA A 208 -6.65 -3.71 -7.56
C ALA A 208 -6.23 -4.60 -8.74
N LEU A 209 -4.94 -4.72 -8.98
CA LEU A 209 -4.35 -5.73 -9.84
C LEU A 209 -3.47 -6.66 -9.01
N ILE A 210 -3.45 -7.93 -9.40
CA ILE A 210 -2.34 -8.83 -9.14
C ILE A 210 -1.66 -9.11 -10.47
N ALA A 211 -0.32 -9.05 -10.52
CA ALA A 211 0.48 -9.34 -11.71
C ALA A 211 1.54 -10.40 -11.40
N GLY A 212 1.93 -11.15 -12.43
CA GLY A 212 2.93 -12.21 -12.34
C GLY A 212 3.12 -12.93 -13.69
N SER A 213 3.68 -14.15 -13.65
CA SER A 213 3.77 -14.99 -14.83
C SER A 213 2.38 -15.45 -15.32
N HIS A 214 2.29 -15.85 -16.58
CA HIS A 214 1.05 -16.39 -17.15
C HIS A 214 0.48 -17.54 -16.31
N GLU A 215 1.32 -18.48 -15.89
CA GLU A 215 0.91 -19.66 -15.09
C GLU A 215 0.31 -19.24 -13.73
N LEU A 216 0.97 -18.31 -13.02
CA LEU A 216 0.47 -17.77 -11.75
C LEU A 216 -0.85 -17.03 -11.96
N MET A 217 -0.99 -16.26 -13.02
CA MET A 217 -2.22 -15.48 -13.28
C MET A 217 -3.40 -16.38 -13.70
N GLN A 218 -3.18 -17.52 -14.34
CA GLN A 218 -4.23 -18.53 -14.54
C GLN A 218 -4.73 -19.09 -13.19
N SER A 219 -3.80 -19.30 -12.24
CA SER A 219 -4.15 -19.71 -10.87
C SER A 219 -4.84 -18.58 -10.10
N ALA A 220 -4.40 -17.34 -10.29
CA ALA A 220 -5.02 -16.17 -9.67
C ALA A 220 -6.48 -15.95 -10.13
N ARG A 221 -6.81 -16.23 -11.40
CA ARG A 221 -8.20 -16.18 -11.89
C ARG A 221 -9.10 -17.19 -11.18
N ARG A 222 -8.60 -18.39 -10.87
CA ARG A 222 -9.34 -19.37 -10.05
C ARG A 222 -9.50 -18.89 -8.62
N GLY A 223 -8.45 -18.30 -8.03
CA GLY A 223 -8.50 -17.67 -6.72
C GLY A 223 -9.55 -16.56 -6.68
N LYS A 224 -9.60 -15.68 -7.69
CA LYS A 224 -10.62 -14.63 -7.82
C LYS A 224 -12.04 -15.20 -7.75
N HIS A 225 -12.30 -16.31 -8.44
CA HIS A 225 -13.59 -17.00 -8.39
C HIS A 225 -13.87 -17.56 -6.99
N PHE A 226 -12.89 -18.23 -6.40
CA PHE A 226 -13.01 -18.85 -5.09
C PHE A 226 -13.32 -17.82 -3.99
N PHE A 227 -12.71 -16.64 -4.03
CA PHE A 227 -12.97 -15.54 -3.11
C PHE A 227 -14.22 -14.73 -3.43
N GLY A 228 -15.01 -15.10 -4.45
CA GLY A 228 -16.22 -14.38 -4.84
C GLY A 228 -15.95 -13.03 -5.54
N GLY A 229 -14.74 -12.79 -6.02
CA GLY A 229 -14.34 -11.57 -6.71
C GLY A 229 -14.59 -11.54 -8.21
N ALA A 230 -15.08 -12.64 -8.80
CA ALA A 230 -15.43 -12.69 -10.21
C ALA A 230 -16.69 -11.86 -10.47
N MET A 231 -16.58 -10.89 -11.37
CA MET A 231 -17.63 -9.92 -11.70
C MET A 231 -18.25 -10.23 -13.08
N ARG A 232 -19.11 -9.36 -13.57
CA ARG A 232 -19.69 -9.42 -14.91
C ARG A 232 -19.21 -8.24 -15.75
N GLN A 233 -19.93 -7.14 -15.81
CA GLN A 233 -19.59 -5.95 -16.55
C GLN A 233 -18.62 -5.06 -15.76
N ALA A 234 -17.46 -5.60 -15.43
CA ALA A 234 -16.48 -4.95 -14.57
C ALA A 234 -15.75 -3.79 -15.25
N GLY A 235 -15.89 -3.64 -16.56
CA GLY A 235 -15.36 -2.52 -17.33
C GLY A 235 -15.77 -1.16 -16.77
N ILE A 236 -16.95 -1.06 -16.15
CA ILE A 236 -17.40 0.16 -15.47
C ILE A 236 -16.37 0.63 -14.44
N VAL A 237 -15.88 -0.27 -13.60
CA VAL A 237 -14.89 0.09 -12.55
C VAL A 237 -13.46 0.03 -13.07
N ALA A 238 -13.16 -0.82 -14.05
CA ALA A 238 -11.86 -0.89 -14.70
C ALA A 238 -11.50 0.39 -15.46
N ALA A 239 -12.51 1.10 -16.01
CA ALA A 239 -12.30 2.39 -16.67
C ALA A 239 -11.72 3.45 -15.75
N ALA A 240 -12.09 3.45 -14.47
CA ALA A 240 -11.47 4.34 -13.48
C ALA A 240 -9.97 4.06 -13.34
N ALA A 241 -9.58 2.79 -13.30
CA ALA A 241 -8.19 2.39 -13.18
C ALA A 241 -7.38 2.75 -14.44
N LEU A 242 -7.93 2.56 -15.63
CA LEU A 242 -7.31 3.02 -16.89
C LEU A 242 -7.11 4.54 -16.89
N TYR A 243 -8.16 5.29 -16.52
CA TYR A 243 -8.07 6.74 -16.38
C TYR A 243 -6.96 7.16 -15.39
N ALA A 244 -6.87 6.46 -14.26
CA ALA A 244 -5.85 6.76 -13.24
C ALA A 244 -4.43 6.47 -13.73
N LEU A 245 -4.21 5.40 -14.50
CA LEU A 245 -2.92 5.11 -15.12
C LEU A 245 -2.49 6.19 -16.12
N ASP A 246 -3.45 6.83 -16.80
CA ASP A 246 -3.16 7.88 -17.79
C ASP A 246 -2.97 9.28 -17.17
N HIS A 247 -3.64 9.56 -16.03
CA HIS A 247 -3.76 10.95 -15.54
C HIS A 247 -3.37 11.14 -14.07
N HIS A 248 -3.29 10.08 -13.26
CA HIS A 248 -3.08 10.24 -11.82
C HIS A 248 -1.70 9.76 -11.34
N VAL A 249 -0.91 9.09 -12.17
CA VAL A 249 0.41 8.58 -11.78
C VAL A 249 1.36 9.74 -11.51
N ASP A 250 1.54 10.65 -12.46
CA ASP A 250 2.51 11.75 -12.36
C ASP A 250 2.13 12.75 -11.25
N ARG A 251 0.83 12.98 -11.04
CA ARG A 251 0.37 13.89 -10.00
C ARG A 251 0.64 13.44 -8.56
N ILE A 252 1.02 12.18 -8.35
CA ILE A 252 1.41 11.69 -7.00
C ILE A 252 2.61 12.49 -6.45
N ALA A 253 3.44 13.05 -7.32
CA ALA A 253 4.51 13.97 -6.92
C ALA A 253 3.97 15.19 -6.16
N ASP A 254 2.77 15.70 -6.51
CA ASP A 254 2.13 16.81 -5.81
C ASP A 254 1.74 16.43 -4.38
N ASP A 255 1.26 15.19 -4.19
CA ASP A 255 0.92 14.69 -2.85
C ASP A 255 2.17 14.60 -1.97
N HIS A 256 3.31 14.14 -2.53
CA HIS A 256 4.59 14.10 -1.82
C HIS A 256 5.10 15.51 -1.48
N ALA A 257 5.00 16.46 -2.42
CA ALA A 257 5.38 17.85 -2.19
C ALA A 257 4.53 18.49 -1.08
N ARG A 258 3.22 18.23 -1.06
CA ARG A 258 2.30 18.69 -0.01
C ARG A 258 2.61 18.08 1.35
N ALA A 259 2.92 16.78 1.41
CA ALA A 259 3.35 16.14 2.65
C ALA A 259 4.65 16.77 3.19
N ARG A 260 5.61 17.00 2.31
CA ARG A 260 6.86 17.65 2.65
C ARG A 260 6.63 19.07 3.16
N ARG A 261 5.81 19.88 2.47
CA ARG A 261 5.45 21.25 2.88
C ARG A 261 4.75 21.27 4.23
N LEU A 262 3.81 20.34 4.47
CA LEU A 262 3.13 20.19 5.75
C LEU A 262 4.14 19.91 6.87
N ALA A 263 5.02 18.94 6.67
CA ALA A 263 6.02 18.55 7.66
C ALA A 263 7.00 19.68 8.01
N GLU A 264 7.49 20.40 6.99
CA GLU A 264 8.39 21.55 7.17
C GLU A 264 7.69 22.68 7.95
N GLY A 265 6.46 23.05 7.56
CA GLY A 265 5.69 24.08 8.27
C GLY A 265 5.37 23.73 9.71
N LEU A 266 5.05 22.46 9.98
CA LEU A 266 4.83 21.98 11.35
C LEU A 266 6.10 22.03 12.19
N THR A 267 7.25 21.64 11.61
CA THR A 267 8.56 21.70 12.29
C THR A 267 8.94 23.16 12.60
N GLU A 268 8.73 24.09 11.66
CA GLU A 268 8.94 25.52 11.87
C GLU A 268 8.07 26.10 12.98
N ALA A 269 6.86 25.56 13.15
CA ALA A 269 5.94 25.92 14.23
C ALA A 269 6.23 25.19 15.56
N GLY A 270 7.31 24.40 15.65
CA GLY A 270 7.75 23.71 16.87
C GLY A 270 6.99 22.41 17.18
N VAL A 271 6.29 21.84 16.20
CA VAL A 271 5.66 20.52 16.32
C VAL A 271 6.69 19.42 16.04
N ASP A 272 6.65 18.33 16.79
CA ASP A 272 7.60 17.22 16.65
C ASP A 272 7.27 16.36 15.43
N VAL A 273 8.02 16.58 14.35
CA VAL A 273 7.93 15.87 13.08
C VAL A 273 9.35 15.51 12.61
N ASP A 274 9.60 14.23 12.39
CA ASP A 274 10.86 13.78 11.78
C ASP A 274 10.81 13.97 10.24
N LEU A 275 11.48 15.03 9.75
CA LEU A 275 11.55 15.35 8.33
C LEU A 275 12.22 14.25 7.48
N GLU A 276 13.13 13.44 8.06
CA GLU A 276 13.75 12.31 7.35
C GLU A 276 12.76 11.15 7.14
N GLN A 277 11.66 11.16 7.91
CA GLN A 277 10.63 10.16 7.79
C GLN A 277 9.68 10.43 6.61
N VAL A 278 9.58 11.66 6.13
CA VAL A 278 8.65 12.07 5.06
C VAL A 278 9.26 11.77 3.69
N GLU A 279 9.05 10.54 3.23
CA GLU A 279 9.55 10.06 1.92
C GLU A 279 8.49 10.08 0.83
N THR A 280 7.20 10.09 1.22
CA THR A 280 6.05 10.06 0.32
C THR A 280 4.93 10.98 0.82
N ASN A 281 3.69 10.57 0.69
CA ASN A 281 2.50 11.33 1.07
C ASN A 281 2.09 11.20 2.56
N PHE A 282 2.95 10.66 3.41
CA PHE A 282 2.69 10.46 4.85
C PHE A 282 3.49 11.45 5.69
N VAL A 283 2.83 12.04 6.70
CA VAL A 283 3.46 12.82 7.77
C VAL A 283 3.06 12.21 9.10
N GLN A 284 4.03 11.75 9.87
CA GLN A 284 3.84 11.29 11.24
C GLN A 284 4.19 12.43 12.20
N ILE A 285 3.30 12.68 13.17
CA ILE A 285 3.39 13.79 14.12
C ILE A 285 3.35 13.19 15.52
N ASP A 286 4.40 13.35 16.31
CA ASP A 286 4.36 12.97 17.73
C ASP A 286 3.60 14.03 18.52
N VAL A 287 2.45 13.65 19.07
CA VAL A 287 1.57 14.51 19.85
C VAL A 287 1.61 14.19 21.35
N GLY A 288 2.54 13.30 21.74
CA GLY A 288 2.70 12.88 23.11
C GLY A 288 1.59 11.96 23.63
N PRO A 289 1.53 11.76 24.97
CA PRO A 289 0.67 10.73 25.56
C PRO A 289 -0.84 11.02 25.48
N ASP A 290 -1.25 12.27 25.27
CA ASP A 290 -2.66 12.64 25.08
C ASP A 290 -3.07 12.62 23.60
N ARG A 291 -2.74 11.54 22.89
CA ARG A 291 -3.04 11.39 21.46
C ARG A 291 -4.52 11.54 21.13
N ALA A 292 -5.39 10.98 21.97
CA ALA A 292 -6.84 11.07 21.74
C ALA A 292 -7.34 12.53 21.84
N GLY A 293 -6.93 13.24 22.90
CA GLY A 293 -7.29 14.66 23.04
C GLY A 293 -6.67 15.53 21.94
N ALA A 294 -5.47 15.24 21.47
CA ALA A 294 -4.87 15.94 20.34
C ALA A 294 -5.67 15.76 19.04
N ILE A 295 -6.14 14.55 18.76
CA ILE A 295 -7.01 14.28 17.61
C ILE A 295 -8.32 15.06 17.70
N ASP A 296 -8.97 15.07 18.87
CA ASP A 296 -10.22 15.80 19.09
C ASP A 296 -10.01 17.32 18.88
N ARG A 297 -8.93 17.88 19.42
CA ARG A 297 -8.59 19.31 19.21
C ARG A 297 -8.28 19.62 17.75
N MET A 298 -7.50 18.78 17.05
CA MET A 298 -7.27 18.96 15.61
C MET A 298 -8.58 18.98 14.82
N LYS A 299 -9.53 18.10 15.17
CA LYS A 299 -10.86 18.09 14.57
C LYS A 299 -11.64 19.39 14.87
N GLU A 300 -11.57 19.92 16.09
CA GLU A 300 -12.18 21.22 16.45
C GLU A 300 -11.57 22.37 15.63
N HIS A 301 -10.28 22.29 15.30
CA HIS A 301 -9.59 23.23 14.41
C HIS A 301 -9.75 22.91 12.91
N GLY A 302 -10.62 21.96 12.56
CA GLY A 302 -10.99 21.68 11.17
C GLY A 302 -10.09 20.70 10.43
N VAL A 303 -9.18 19.99 11.12
CA VAL A 303 -8.25 19.01 10.53
C VAL A 303 -8.53 17.62 11.08
N LEU A 304 -8.71 16.64 10.18
CA LEU A 304 -8.88 15.23 10.53
C LEU A 304 -7.60 14.48 10.26
N VAL A 305 -7.13 13.74 11.26
CA VAL A 305 -5.95 12.86 11.19
C VAL A 305 -6.29 11.45 11.68
N SER A 306 -5.41 10.48 11.49
CA SER A 306 -5.62 9.11 11.97
C SER A 306 -4.54 8.67 12.96
N THR A 307 -4.83 7.59 13.70
CA THR A 307 -3.88 6.96 14.60
C THR A 307 -2.85 6.13 13.84
N THR A 308 -1.72 5.83 14.50
CA THR A 308 -0.71 4.87 14.04
C THR A 308 -0.59 3.71 15.04
N VAL A 309 0.26 2.74 14.75
CA VAL A 309 0.63 1.68 15.72
C VAL A 309 1.37 2.24 16.93
N HIS A 310 2.04 3.38 16.81
CA HIS A 310 2.73 4.04 17.91
C HIS A 310 1.74 4.81 18.79
N PRO A 311 1.79 4.70 20.12
CA PRO A 311 0.76 5.23 21.03
C PRO A 311 0.70 6.76 21.11
N THR A 312 1.78 7.47 20.78
CA THR A 312 1.88 8.94 20.85
C THR A 312 1.80 9.63 19.49
N VAL A 313 1.78 8.85 18.39
CA VAL A 313 1.91 9.38 17.03
C VAL A 313 0.56 9.37 16.31
N VAL A 314 0.22 10.47 15.68
CA VAL A 314 -0.85 10.58 14.69
C VAL A 314 -0.27 10.62 13.28
N ARG A 315 -1.10 10.32 12.28
CA ARG A 315 -0.73 10.31 10.88
C ARG A 315 -1.62 11.25 10.09
N ALA A 316 -1.00 12.15 9.34
CA ALA A 316 -1.61 12.90 8.25
C ALA A 316 -1.18 12.30 6.91
N VAL A 317 -2.10 12.19 5.95
CA VAL A 317 -1.86 11.65 4.61
C VAL A 317 -2.38 12.63 3.58
N THR A 318 -1.52 13.14 2.73
CA THR A 318 -1.90 14.00 1.60
C THR A 318 -2.38 13.17 0.43
N HIS A 319 -3.33 13.68 -0.33
CA HIS A 319 -3.95 12.95 -1.44
C HIS A 319 -4.69 13.91 -2.41
N LEU A 320 -5.26 13.33 -3.46
CA LEU A 320 -5.93 14.02 -4.57
C LEU A 320 -6.88 15.16 -4.16
N ASP A 321 -7.63 15.00 -3.07
CA ASP A 321 -8.66 15.95 -2.63
C ASP A 321 -8.12 17.00 -1.64
N VAL A 322 -6.80 17.08 -1.43
CA VAL A 322 -6.16 18.06 -0.55
C VAL A 322 -5.43 19.08 -1.41
N SER A 323 -5.79 20.35 -1.27
CA SER A 323 -5.18 21.46 -1.99
C SER A 323 -3.97 22.06 -1.25
N ASP A 324 -3.21 22.93 -1.91
CA ASP A 324 -2.11 23.67 -1.30
C ASP A 324 -2.65 24.63 -0.21
N ASP A 325 -3.82 25.23 -0.40
CA ASP A 325 -4.48 26.10 0.60
C ASP A 325 -4.91 25.30 1.84
N ASP A 326 -5.34 24.04 1.66
CA ASP A 326 -5.63 23.14 2.77
C ASP A 326 -4.38 22.84 3.59
N ILE A 327 -3.23 22.66 2.92
CA ILE A 327 -1.95 22.44 3.61
C ILE A 327 -1.54 23.65 4.45
N GLU A 328 -1.61 24.88 3.91
CA GLU A 328 -1.30 26.08 4.68
C GLU A 328 -2.26 26.27 5.86
N THR A 329 -3.54 25.95 5.67
CA THR A 329 -4.54 25.96 6.75
C THR A 329 -4.21 24.91 7.83
N ALA A 330 -3.80 23.69 7.44
CA ALA A 330 -3.42 22.64 8.39
C ALA A 330 -2.13 22.99 9.16
N ILE A 331 -1.14 23.63 8.51
CA ILE A 331 0.08 24.14 9.15
C ILE A 331 -0.26 25.16 10.25
N ALA A 332 -1.24 26.02 10.04
CA ALA A 332 -1.67 26.99 11.04
C ALA A 332 -2.49 26.33 12.19
N ALA A 333 -3.32 25.35 11.88
CA ALA A 333 -4.28 24.76 12.81
C ALA A 333 -3.68 23.69 13.75
N ILE A 334 -2.81 22.82 13.23
CA ILE A 334 -2.26 21.68 13.99
C ILE A 334 -1.43 22.12 15.21
N PRO A 335 -0.53 23.11 15.13
CA PRO A 335 0.25 23.56 16.29
C PRO A 335 -0.62 24.01 17.47
N GLU A 336 -1.74 24.71 17.22
CA GLU A 336 -2.67 25.15 18.27
C GLU A 336 -3.32 23.96 19.00
N ALA A 337 -3.52 22.86 18.30
CA ALA A 337 -4.10 21.63 18.85
C ALA A 337 -3.07 20.81 19.68
N VAL A 338 -1.79 20.87 19.33
CA VAL A 338 -0.71 20.09 19.98
C VAL A 338 -0.15 20.82 21.22
N THR A 339 0.06 22.15 21.15
CA THR A 339 0.78 22.92 22.19
C THR A 339 0.04 23.08 23.52
N ARG A 340 -1.24 22.75 23.61
CA ARG A 340 -2.04 22.91 24.86
C ARG A 340 -1.80 21.83 25.93
N THR A 341 -0.91 20.86 25.73
CA THR A 341 -0.71 19.71 26.67
C THR A 341 0.52 19.80 27.56
N GLY A 342 1.18 20.96 27.77
CA GLY A 342 2.44 20.95 28.49
C GLY A 342 2.98 22.19 29.12
N ALA A 343 2.14 23.03 29.74
CA ALA A 343 2.65 23.94 30.80
C ALA A 343 1.90 23.65 32.08
N PRO A 344 2.50 23.04 33.13
CA PRO A 344 1.99 23.21 34.47
C PRO A 344 2.13 24.71 34.76
N ALA A 345 0.98 25.39 35.02
CA ALA A 345 0.99 26.75 35.55
C ALA A 345 1.89 26.75 36.77
N GLY A 346 3.02 27.44 36.68
CA GLY A 346 3.90 27.65 37.80
C GLY A 346 3.13 28.27 38.96
N ARG A 347 3.26 27.64 40.12
CA ARG A 347 3.10 28.26 41.43
C ARG A 347 4.41 28.20 42.18
#